data_e6209585805c584abb57484bd7172d1e
#
_entry.id   e6209585805c584abb57484bd7172d1e
#
_cell.length_a   1.000
_cell.length_b   1.000
_cell.length_c   1.000
_cell.angle_alpha   90.00
_cell.angle_beta   90.00
_cell.angle_gamma   90.00
#
_symmetry.space_group_name_H-M   'P 1'
#
loop_
_entity.id
_entity.type
_entity.pdbx_description
1 polymer ?
#
loop_
_entity_poly.entity_id
_entity_poly.type
_entity_poly.pdbx_seq_one_letter_code
_entity_poly.pdbx_strand_id
1 'polypeptide(L)'
;MLGALVGDIIGSTYECYNTKRMDFELFEKGARFTDDSVMTLAVAKWLIEDETHTIHYLIYCMQELGNLYPEAGYGGDSDTIACMAGAIAACMYPIPRSISERCDSLLTDDLRDIKDRFCQLITEKS
;
A
#
# COMPACT_ATOMS: atom_id res chain seq x y z
N MET A 1 -1.30 7.88 0.29
CA MET A 1 -0.53 6.65 0.05
C MET A 1 -0.41 5.77 1.29
N LEU A 2 0.15 6.22 2.42
CA LEU A 2 0.33 5.36 3.62
C LEU A 2 -0.98 4.68 4.06
N GLY A 3 -2.12 5.38 4.01
CA GLY A 3 -3.42 4.81 4.33
C GLY A 3 -3.82 3.63 3.43
N ALA A 4 -3.46 3.67 2.15
CA ALA A 4 -3.69 2.56 1.22
C ALA A 4 -2.88 1.33 1.65
N LEU A 5 -1.59 1.49 1.93
CA LEU A 5 -0.72 0.40 2.38
C LEU A 5 -1.20 -0.20 3.72
N VAL A 6 -1.58 0.65 4.67
CA VAL A 6 -2.14 0.21 5.97
C VAL A 6 -3.43 -0.57 5.76
N GLY A 7 -4.32 -0.08 4.91
CA GLY A 7 -5.59 -0.73 4.61
C GLY A 7 -5.40 -2.09 3.95
N ASP A 8 -4.55 -2.17 2.94
CA ASP A 8 -4.19 -3.41 2.25
C ASP A 8 -3.64 -4.46 3.24
N ILE A 9 -2.63 -4.11 4.03
CA ILE A 9 -2.00 -5.04 4.99
C ILE A 9 -2.99 -5.51 6.06
N ILE A 10 -3.83 -4.61 6.59
CA ILE A 10 -4.87 -5.00 7.55
C ILE A 10 -5.91 -5.90 6.89
N GLY A 11 -6.36 -5.56 5.68
CA GLY A 11 -7.37 -6.30 4.93
C GLY A 11 -6.92 -7.68 4.50
N SER A 12 -5.63 -7.89 4.27
CA SER A 12 -5.06 -9.10 3.70
C SER A 12 -5.40 -10.38 4.47
N THR A 13 -5.57 -10.31 5.79
CA THR A 13 -5.94 -11.48 6.62
C THR A 13 -7.42 -11.82 6.56
N TYR A 14 -8.26 -10.88 6.10
CA TYR A 14 -9.72 -11.02 6.04
C TYR A 14 -10.26 -11.39 4.66
N GLU A 15 -9.40 -11.55 3.66
CA GLU A 15 -9.77 -11.93 2.30
C GLU A 15 -10.51 -13.27 2.22
N CYS A 16 -9.97 -14.28 2.92
CA CYS A 16 -10.55 -15.63 2.93
C CYS A 16 -11.66 -15.79 3.96
N TYR A 17 -11.69 -14.96 5.00
CA TYR A 17 -12.62 -15.05 6.13
C TYR A 17 -13.19 -13.68 6.45
N ASN A 18 -14.09 -13.20 5.59
CA ASN A 18 -14.72 -11.91 5.72
C ASN A 18 -15.37 -11.76 7.12
N THR A 19 -14.98 -10.74 7.85
CA THR A 19 -15.58 -10.42 9.16
C THR A 19 -16.53 -9.22 9.03
N LYS A 20 -17.71 -9.33 9.68
CA LYS A 20 -18.63 -8.21 9.88
C LYS A 20 -18.49 -7.61 11.28
N ARG A 21 -17.54 -8.09 12.08
CA ARG A 21 -17.31 -7.61 13.44
C ARG A 21 -16.59 -6.26 13.38
N MET A 22 -16.92 -5.38 14.31
CA MET A 22 -16.27 -4.07 14.46
C MET A 22 -15.04 -4.14 15.38
N ASP A 23 -14.89 -5.25 16.13
CA ASP A 23 -13.85 -5.51 17.12
C ASP A 23 -12.81 -6.52 16.61
N PHE A 24 -12.26 -6.30 15.41
CA PHE A 24 -11.23 -7.16 14.82
C PHE A 24 -9.82 -6.67 15.14
N GLU A 25 -8.85 -7.56 15.14
CA GLU A 25 -7.44 -7.22 15.32
C GLU A 25 -6.88 -6.58 14.05
N LEU A 26 -6.27 -5.38 14.17
CA LEU A 26 -5.79 -4.61 13.01
C LEU A 26 -4.65 -5.28 12.26
N PHE A 27 -3.72 -5.90 12.97
CA PHE A 27 -2.59 -6.61 12.36
C PHE A 27 -2.54 -8.04 12.89
N GLU A 28 -3.48 -8.85 12.43
CA GLU A 28 -3.56 -10.26 12.78
C GLU A 28 -2.31 -11.02 12.31
N LYS A 29 -2.05 -12.16 12.93
CA LYS A 29 -0.93 -13.00 12.53
C LYS A 29 -1.10 -13.45 11.07
N GLY A 30 -0.13 -13.10 10.24
CA GLY A 30 -0.17 -13.36 8.80
C GLY A 30 -0.50 -12.12 7.95
N ALA A 31 -0.75 -10.95 8.58
CA ALA A 31 -0.90 -9.70 7.85
C ALA A 31 0.34 -9.42 6.98
N ARG A 32 0.11 -9.14 5.71
CA ARG A 32 1.16 -8.92 4.70
C ARG A 32 0.68 -7.89 3.69
N PHE A 33 1.59 -7.27 2.97
CA PHE A 33 1.22 -6.49 1.80
C PHE A 33 0.75 -7.42 0.65
N THR A 34 -0.14 -6.92 -0.20
CA THR A 34 -0.64 -7.62 -1.38
C THR A 34 -0.35 -6.82 -2.66
N ASP A 35 -0.92 -7.23 -3.78
CA ASP A 35 -0.79 -6.53 -5.05
C ASP A 35 -1.31 -5.08 -5.00
N ASP A 36 -2.27 -4.77 -4.15
CA ASP A 36 -2.74 -3.39 -3.95
C ASP A 36 -1.63 -2.46 -3.44
N SER A 37 -0.82 -2.92 -2.48
CA SER A 37 0.37 -2.19 -2.05
C SER A 37 1.41 -2.09 -3.16
N VAL A 38 1.66 -3.19 -3.87
CA VAL A 38 2.65 -3.25 -4.96
C VAL A 38 2.27 -2.28 -6.07
N MET A 39 1.01 -2.29 -6.51
CA MET A 39 0.52 -1.38 -7.56
C MET A 39 0.46 0.08 -7.08
N THR A 40 0.07 0.34 -5.84
CA THR A 40 0.12 1.69 -5.24
C THR A 40 1.56 2.24 -5.28
N LEU A 41 2.55 1.42 -4.93
CA LEU A 41 3.96 1.80 -4.94
C LEU A 41 4.54 1.89 -6.35
N ALA A 42 4.04 1.11 -7.32
CA ALA A 42 4.39 1.26 -8.73
C ALA A 42 3.98 2.64 -9.27
N VAL A 43 2.77 3.10 -8.94
CA VAL A 43 2.31 4.45 -9.28
C VAL A 43 3.17 5.53 -8.59
N ALA A 44 3.50 5.33 -7.31
CA ALA A 44 4.38 6.26 -6.59
C ALA A 44 5.77 6.35 -7.23
N LYS A 45 6.37 5.21 -7.61
CA LYS A 45 7.64 5.14 -8.33
C LYS A 45 7.57 5.90 -9.64
N TRP A 46 6.54 5.68 -10.45
CA TRP A 46 6.31 6.40 -11.69
C TRP A 46 6.28 7.93 -11.48
N LEU A 47 5.53 8.40 -10.49
CA LEU A 47 5.43 9.83 -10.17
C LEU A 47 6.75 10.45 -9.69
N ILE A 48 7.64 9.66 -9.07
CA ILE A 48 8.96 10.11 -8.60
C ILE A 48 9.95 10.18 -9.77
N GLU A 49 9.96 9.18 -10.64
CA GLU A 49 11.05 8.93 -11.59
C GLU A 49 10.78 9.47 -13.00
N ASP A 50 9.51 9.70 -13.37
CA ASP A 50 9.14 10.23 -14.69
C ASP A 50 8.47 11.61 -14.56
N GLU A 51 9.24 12.67 -14.74
CA GLU A 51 8.73 14.05 -14.70
C GLU A 51 7.68 14.35 -15.79
N THR A 52 7.70 13.61 -16.90
CA THR A 52 6.78 13.78 -18.03
C THR A 52 5.51 12.95 -17.88
N HIS A 53 5.46 12.07 -16.88
CA HIS A 53 4.35 11.20 -16.54
C HIS A 53 3.81 10.40 -17.74
N THR A 54 4.72 9.74 -18.46
CA THR A 54 4.37 8.93 -19.64
C THR A 54 3.69 7.63 -19.23
N ILE A 55 2.69 7.22 -20.02
CA ILE A 55 1.97 5.96 -19.76
C ILE A 55 2.89 4.73 -19.95
N HIS A 56 3.89 4.83 -20.83
CA HIS A 56 4.85 3.75 -21.06
C HIS A 56 5.69 3.48 -19.80
N TYR A 57 6.12 4.53 -19.11
CA TYR A 57 6.90 4.37 -17.88
C TYR A 57 6.04 3.87 -16.71
N LEU A 58 4.76 4.27 -16.64
CA LEU A 58 3.82 3.69 -15.69
C LEU A 58 3.68 2.17 -15.89
N ILE A 59 3.46 1.73 -17.13
CA ILE A 59 3.37 0.30 -17.47
C ILE A 59 4.66 -0.43 -17.06
N TYR A 60 5.82 0.16 -17.35
CA TYR A 60 7.11 -0.39 -16.93
C TYR A 60 7.20 -0.56 -15.41
N CYS A 61 6.86 0.46 -14.62
CA CYS A 61 6.89 0.38 -13.15
C CYS A 61 5.95 -0.70 -12.60
N MET A 62 4.73 -0.82 -13.18
CA MET A 62 3.76 -1.84 -12.77
C MET A 62 4.26 -3.26 -13.09
N GLN A 63 4.84 -3.46 -14.27
CA GLN A 63 5.40 -4.75 -14.67
C GLN A 63 6.64 -5.12 -13.85
N GLU A 64 7.54 -4.16 -13.63
CA GLU A 64 8.76 -4.36 -12.84
C GLU A 64 8.42 -4.81 -11.41
N LEU A 65 7.60 -4.05 -10.69
CA LEU A 65 7.22 -4.39 -9.32
C LEU A 65 6.31 -5.62 -9.25
N GLY A 66 5.39 -5.81 -10.19
CA GLY A 66 4.55 -7.01 -10.25
C GLY A 66 5.38 -8.29 -10.47
N ASN A 67 6.42 -8.24 -11.29
CA ASN A 67 7.33 -9.37 -11.50
C ASN A 67 8.26 -9.62 -10.30
N LEU A 68 8.60 -8.57 -9.54
CA LEU A 68 9.43 -8.69 -8.35
C LEU A 68 8.68 -9.32 -7.18
N TYR A 69 7.36 -9.12 -7.12
CA TYR A 69 6.47 -9.61 -6.05
C TYR A 69 5.31 -10.47 -6.58
N PRO A 70 5.59 -11.59 -7.28
CA PRO A 70 4.53 -12.40 -7.89
C PRO A 70 3.60 -13.05 -6.86
N GLU A 71 4.06 -13.22 -5.62
CA GLU A 71 3.28 -13.83 -4.53
C GLU A 71 2.29 -12.86 -3.88
N ALA A 72 2.36 -11.57 -4.20
CA ALA A 72 1.42 -10.57 -3.70
C ALA A 72 0.03 -10.69 -4.34
N GLY A 73 -0.10 -11.29 -5.51
CA GLY A 73 -1.31 -11.33 -6.34
C GLY A 73 -2.34 -12.42 -6.02
N TYR A 74 -2.31 -13.02 -4.85
CA TYR A 74 -3.31 -14.00 -4.42
C TYR A 74 -4.22 -13.42 -3.33
N GLY A 75 -5.21 -12.63 -3.73
CA GLY A 75 -6.16 -12.03 -2.81
C GLY A 75 -7.60 -11.97 -3.35
N GLY A 76 -8.56 -11.84 -2.45
CA GLY A 76 -9.95 -11.51 -2.73
C GLY A 76 -10.19 -9.99 -2.71
N ASP A 77 -11.46 -9.56 -2.60
CA ASP A 77 -11.82 -8.12 -2.65
C ASP A 77 -11.68 -7.38 -1.32
N SER A 78 -11.40 -8.06 -0.20
CA SER A 78 -11.42 -7.42 1.12
C SER A 78 -10.26 -6.46 1.35
N ASP A 79 -9.09 -6.77 0.83
CA ASP A 79 -7.89 -5.94 0.85
C ASP A 79 -8.05 -4.71 -0.04
N THR A 80 -8.59 -4.87 -1.25
CA THR A 80 -8.91 -3.76 -2.15
C THR A 80 -9.87 -2.77 -1.51
N ILE A 81 -10.96 -3.25 -0.87
CA ILE A 81 -11.91 -2.40 -0.16
C ILE A 81 -11.23 -1.71 1.03
N ALA A 82 -10.40 -2.42 1.79
CA ALA A 82 -9.66 -1.88 2.92
C ALA A 82 -8.60 -0.86 2.48
N CYS A 83 -7.91 -1.11 1.35
CA CYS A 83 -6.96 -0.20 0.72
C CYS A 83 -7.64 1.14 0.37
N MET A 84 -8.78 1.09 -0.32
CA MET A 84 -9.55 2.29 -0.67
C MET A 84 -10.05 3.03 0.57
N ALA A 85 -10.62 2.32 1.54
CA ALA A 85 -11.11 2.90 2.79
C ALA A 85 -9.97 3.56 3.59
N GLY A 86 -8.82 2.91 3.69
CA GLY A 86 -7.63 3.43 4.35
C GLY A 86 -7.07 4.68 3.65
N ALA A 87 -7.08 4.70 2.31
CA ALA A 87 -6.67 5.87 1.54
C ALA A 87 -7.55 7.09 1.83
N ILE A 88 -8.88 6.91 1.85
CA ILE A 88 -9.85 7.97 2.14
C ILE A 88 -9.74 8.43 3.60
N ALA A 89 -9.67 7.49 4.55
CA ALA A 89 -9.54 7.80 5.97
C ALA A 89 -8.28 8.62 6.27
N ALA A 90 -7.16 8.31 5.62
CA ALA A 90 -5.90 9.04 5.77
C ALA A 90 -5.94 10.48 5.24
N CYS A 91 -6.91 10.83 4.39
CA CYS A 91 -7.15 12.21 3.98
C CYS A 91 -7.90 13.02 5.06
N MET A 92 -8.66 12.35 5.93
CA MET A 92 -9.49 12.97 6.95
C MET A 92 -8.87 12.95 8.34
N TYR A 93 -8.06 11.94 8.63
CA TYR A 93 -7.51 11.68 9.97
C TYR A 93 -6.02 11.35 9.90
N PRO A 94 -5.20 11.81 10.86
CA PRO A 94 -3.80 11.41 10.93
C PRO A 94 -3.69 9.92 11.28
N ILE A 95 -2.79 9.22 10.60
CA ILE A 95 -2.52 7.81 10.91
C ILE A 95 -1.70 7.76 12.22
N PRO A 96 -2.15 7.02 13.25
CA PRO A 96 -1.40 6.85 14.48
C PRO A 96 0.00 6.27 14.20
N ARG A 97 1.00 6.77 14.93
CA ARG A 97 2.40 6.38 14.73
C ARG A 97 2.62 4.87 14.88
N SER A 98 1.96 4.24 15.85
CA SER A 98 2.04 2.78 16.07
C SER A 98 1.56 1.98 14.85
N ILE A 99 0.54 2.46 14.15
CA ILE A 99 0.01 1.82 12.94
C ILE A 99 0.98 2.01 11.78
N SER A 100 1.52 3.22 11.57
CA SER A 100 2.50 3.46 10.49
C SER A 100 3.79 2.67 10.68
N GLU A 101 4.34 2.62 11.90
CA GLU A 101 5.54 1.85 12.22
C GLU A 101 5.31 0.34 12.01
N ARG A 102 4.11 -0.16 12.35
CA ARG A 102 3.77 -1.57 12.10
C ARG A 102 3.65 -1.86 10.61
N CYS A 103 3.02 -0.99 9.83
CA CYS A 103 2.97 -1.08 8.37
C CYS A 103 4.39 -1.13 7.78
N ASP A 104 5.25 -0.18 8.17
CA ASP A 104 6.64 -0.10 7.69
C ASP A 104 7.46 -1.36 8.00
N SER A 105 7.20 -2.00 9.15
CA SER A 105 7.87 -3.25 9.53
C SER A 105 7.47 -4.46 8.66
N LEU A 106 6.36 -4.37 7.94
CA LEU A 106 5.85 -5.43 7.06
C LEU A 106 6.19 -5.21 5.59
N LEU A 107 6.70 -4.04 5.22
CA LEU A 107 7.21 -3.75 3.89
C LEU A 107 8.67 -4.22 3.76
N THR A 108 9.05 -4.65 2.56
CA THR A 108 10.46 -4.85 2.21
C THR A 108 11.22 -3.52 2.15
N ASP A 109 12.54 -3.55 2.20
CA ASP A 109 13.34 -2.32 2.25
C ASP A 109 13.17 -1.46 1.00
N ASP A 110 13.07 -2.08 -0.18
CA ASP A 110 12.84 -1.39 -1.46
C ASP A 110 11.46 -0.75 -1.56
N LEU A 111 10.40 -1.43 -1.10
CA LEU A 111 9.04 -0.86 -1.06
C LEU A 111 8.94 0.29 -0.05
N ARG A 112 9.64 0.17 1.08
CA ARG A 112 9.73 1.23 2.09
C ARG A 112 10.46 2.46 1.54
N ASP A 113 11.56 2.27 0.82
CA ASP A 113 12.30 3.36 0.17
C ASP A 113 11.41 4.14 -0.83
N ILE A 114 10.66 3.44 -1.68
CA ILE A 114 9.70 4.07 -2.61
C ILE A 114 8.67 4.91 -1.83
N LYS A 115 8.08 4.35 -0.78
CA LYS A 115 7.12 5.04 0.07
C LYS A 115 7.72 6.30 0.69
N ASP A 116 8.92 6.22 1.26
CA ASP A 116 9.56 7.34 1.96
C ASP A 116 9.92 8.46 0.97
N ARG A 117 10.48 8.13 -0.18
CA ARG A 117 10.79 9.09 -1.26
C ARG A 117 9.53 9.80 -1.77
N PHE A 118 8.43 9.08 -1.94
CA PHE A 118 7.17 9.69 -2.35
C PHE A 118 6.59 10.62 -1.28
N CYS A 119 6.65 10.24 0.00
CA CYS A 119 6.21 11.11 1.10
C CYS A 119 7.06 12.39 1.16
N GLN A 120 8.36 12.29 0.95
CA GLN A 120 9.27 13.43 0.92
C GLN A 120 8.95 14.38 -0.25
N LEU A 121 8.73 13.83 -1.45
CA LEU A 121 8.37 14.59 -2.64
C LEU A 121 7.09 15.43 -2.44
N ILE A 122 6.08 14.85 -1.77
CA ILE A 122 4.83 15.57 -1.49
C ILE A 122 5.07 16.70 -0.48
N THR A 123 5.88 16.45 0.56
CA THR A 123 6.17 17.45 1.59
C THR A 123 6.93 18.65 1.01
N GLU A 124 7.85 18.41 0.07
CA GLU A 124 8.62 19.47 -0.59
C GLU A 124 7.79 20.32 -1.56
N LYS A 125 6.70 19.77 -2.11
CA LYS A 125 5.79 20.48 -3.03
C LYS A 125 4.61 21.17 -2.34
N SER A 126 4.44 20.95 -1.03
CA SER A 126 3.38 21.56 -0.22
C SER A 126 3.87 22.81 0.49
#